data_f9feb61fead16d5bf9d5d07ca85e8358
#
_entry.id   f9feb61fead16d5bf9d5d07ca85e8358
#
_cell.length_a   1.000
_cell.length_b   1.000
_cell.length_c   1.000
_cell.angle_alpha   90.00
_cell.angle_beta   90.00
_cell.angle_gamma   90.00
#
_symmetry.space_group_name_H-M   'P 1'
#
loop_
_entity.id
_entity.type
_entity.pdbx_description
1 polymer ?
#
loop_
_entity_poly.entity_id
_entity_poly.type
_entity_poly.pdbx_seq_one_letter_code
_entity_poly.pdbx_strand_id
1 'polypeptide(L)'
;MFEAEWRKNLFAAAMERVKHKFSLKQFQLFDLLVLKEWPAADVAKSLGLSLPNVYLIRHRISAAIKKETKRLEERLGQKPE
;
A
#
# COMPACT_ATOMS: atom_id res chain seq x y z
N MET A 1 6.07 19.79 8.90
CA MET A 1 4.87 19.70 9.34
C MET A 1 3.85 19.60 8.32
N PHE A 2 3.61 20.59 7.60
CA PHE A 2 2.73 20.55 6.52
C PHE A 2 3.01 19.42 5.57
N GLU A 3 4.21 19.26 5.13
CA GLU A 3 4.59 18.23 4.20
C GLU A 3 4.30 16.82 4.70
N ALA A 4 4.59 16.57 5.94
CA ALA A 4 4.37 15.26 6.52
C ALA A 4 2.90 14.90 6.53
N GLU A 5 2.06 15.85 6.89
CA GLU A 5 0.64 15.63 6.92
C GLU A 5 0.06 15.46 5.53
N TRP A 6 0.56 16.25 4.61
CA TRP A 6 0.10 16.18 3.24
C TRP A 6 0.40 14.80 2.65
N ARG A 7 1.59 14.29 2.91
CA ARG A 7 1.96 12.98 2.41
C ARG A 7 1.14 11.88 3.04
N LYS A 8 0.86 12.03 4.30
CA LYS A 8 0.07 11.06 5.02
C LYS A 8 -1.32 10.98 4.44
N ASN A 9 -1.92 12.14 4.20
CA ASN A 9 -3.25 12.19 3.62
C ASN A 9 -3.27 11.63 2.22
N LEU A 10 -2.21 11.90 1.48
CA LEU A 10 -2.09 11.42 0.12
C LEU A 10 -2.00 9.89 0.09
N PHE A 11 -1.21 9.36 1.00
CA PHE A 11 -1.05 7.93 1.12
C PHE A 11 -2.37 7.26 1.48
N ALA A 12 -3.08 7.84 2.43
CA ALA A 12 -4.35 7.28 2.85
C ALA A 12 -5.37 7.30 1.71
N ALA A 13 -5.39 8.38 0.94
CA ALA A 13 -6.29 8.49 -0.19
C ALA A 13 -5.94 7.48 -1.27
N ALA A 14 -4.64 7.29 -1.50
CA ALA A 14 -4.19 6.32 -2.49
C ALA A 14 -4.58 4.91 -2.06
N MET A 15 -4.45 4.61 -0.79
CA MET A 15 -4.82 3.31 -0.27
C MET A 15 -6.30 3.02 -0.45
N GLU A 16 -7.13 4.03 -0.23
CA GLU A 16 -8.56 3.87 -0.41
C GLU A 16 -8.90 3.50 -1.84
N ARG A 17 -8.19 4.09 -2.79
CA ARG A 17 -8.43 3.79 -4.18
C ARG A 17 -7.93 2.40 -4.56
N VAL A 18 -6.76 2.05 -4.06
CA VAL A 18 -6.14 0.78 -4.37
C VAL A 18 -6.92 -0.38 -3.77
N LYS A 19 -7.56 -0.10 -2.63
CA LYS A 19 -8.34 -1.11 -1.94
C LYS A 19 -9.31 -1.83 -2.85
N HIS A 20 -9.88 -1.13 -3.80
CA HIS A 20 -10.86 -1.72 -4.69
C HIS A 20 -10.27 -2.57 -5.81
N LYS A 21 -8.96 -2.51 -5.95
CA LYS A 21 -8.30 -3.26 -7.01
C LYS A 21 -7.75 -4.61 -6.55
N PHE A 22 -7.75 -4.84 -5.26
CA PHE A 22 -7.20 -6.08 -4.71
C PHE A 22 -8.21 -6.75 -3.80
N SER A 23 -8.03 -8.03 -3.59
CA SER A 23 -8.94 -8.77 -2.73
C SER A 23 -8.67 -8.40 -1.28
N LEU A 24 -9.64 -8.70 -0.45
CA LEU A 24 -9.52 -8.43 0.97
C LEU A 24 -8.31 -9.13 1.56
N LYS A 25 -8.11 -10.37 1.14
CA LYS A 25 -6.98 -11.16 1.62
C LYS A 25 -5.65 -10.54 1.23
N GLN A 26 -5.55 -10.05 0.00
CA GLN A 26 -4.33 -9.44 -0.47
C GLN A 26 -4.03 -8.15 0.29
N PHE A 27 -5.05 -7.40 0.54
CA PHE A 27 -4.88 -6.15 1.25
C PHE A 27 -4.53 -6.41 2.72
N GLN A 28 -5.08 -7.46 3.28
CA GLN A 28 -4.77 -7.87 4.62
C GLN A 28 -3.30 -8.23 4.74
N LEU A 29 -2.78 -8.90 3.72
CA LEU A 29 -1.38 -9.25 3.65
C LEU A 29 -0.51 -8.00 3.70
N PHE A 30 -0.89 -7.01 2.93
CA PHE A 30 -0.16 -5.76 2.87
C PHE A 30 -0.19 -5.06 4.24
N ASP A 31 -1.35 -5.06 4.86
CA ASP A 31 -1.52 -4.45 6.18
C ASP A 31 -0.58 -5.08 7.21
N LEU A 32 -0.54 -6.41 7.22
CA LEU A 32 0.31 -7.11 8.18
C LEU A 32 1.78 -6.86 7.92
N LEU A 33 2.17 -6.87 6.67
CA LEU A 33 3.57 -6.70 6.31
C LEU A 33 4.08 -5.29 6.49
N VAL A 34 3.32 -4.33 6.05
CA VAL A 34 3.78 -2.96 5.98
C VAL A 34 3.37 -2.14 7.18
N LEU A 35 2.12 -2.20 7.54
CA LEU A 35 1.63 -1.39 8.64
C LEU A 35 1.92 -1.98 10.00
N LYS A 36 1.83 -3.28 10.11
CA LYS A 36 2.12 -3.94 11.38
C LYS A 36 3.50 -4.56 11.43
N GLU A 37 4.20 -4.48 10.32
CA GLU A 37 5.57 -4.94 10.24
C GLU A 37 5.82 -6.38 10.70
N TRP A 38 4.91 -7.26 10.36
CA TRP A 38 5.11 -8.66 10.65
C TRP A 38 6.17 -9.25 9.73
N PRO A 39 6.92 -10.25 10.18
CA PRO A 39 7.85 -10.93 9.30
C PRO A 39 7.10 -11.60 8.16
N ALA A 40 7.68 -11.58 6.98
CA ALA A 40 7.02 -12.15 5.81
C ALA A 40 6.68 -13.63 5.99
N ALA A 41 7.54 -14.36 6.69
CA ALA A 41 7.29 -15.77 6.93
C ALA A 41 6.03 -15.99 7.76
N ASP A 42 5.81 -15.11 8.75
CA ASP A 42 4.64 -15.21 9.60
C ASP A 42 3.37 -14.89 8.82
N VAL A 43 3.45 -13.90 7.93
CA VAL A 43 2.32 -13.54 7.12
C VAL A 43 1.96 -14.69 6.18
N ALA A 44 2.98 -15.29 5.57
CA ALA A 44 2.77 -16.42 4.67
C ALA A 44 2.05 -17.54 5.40
N LYS A 45 2.50 -17.83 6.59
CA LYS A 45 1.93 -18.90 7.38
C LYS A 45 0.50 -18.58 7.77
N SER A 46 0.28 -17.37 8.22
CA SER A 46 -1.04 -16.95 8.68
C SER A 46 -2.07 -16.98 7.58
N LEU A 47 -1.68 -16.61 6.38
CA LEU A 47 -2.61 -16.53 5.25
C LEU A 47 -2.58 -17.73 4.33
N GLY A 48 -1.74 -18.70 4.64
CA GLY A 48 -1.65 -19.91 3.82
C GLY A 48 -1.08 -19.66 2.45
N LEU A 49 -0.07 -18.79 2.37
CA LEU A 49 0.55 -18.45 1.10
C LEU A 49 2.02 -18.84 1.12
N SER A 50 2.60 -18.94 -0.07
CA SER A 50 4.04 -19.19 -0.15
C SER A 50 4.76 -17.88 0.00
N LEU A 51 6.01 -17.93 0.42
CA LEU A 51 6.80 -16.74 0.61
C LEU A 51 6.96 -15.93 -0.67
N PRO A 52 7.26 -16.57 -1.81
CA PRO A 52 7.34 -15.81 -3.06
C PRO A 52 6.05 -15.08 -3.39
N ASN A 53 4.91 -15.69 -3.10
CA ASN A 53 3.62 -15.04 -3.34
C ASN A 53 3.42 -13.84 -2.45
N VAL A 54 3.87 -13.95 -1.20
CA VAL A 54 3.76 -12.83 -0.27
C VAL A 54 4.51 -11.63 -0.83
N TYR A 55 5.73 -11.84 -1.29
CA TYR A 55 6.52 -10.75 -1.83
C TYR A 55 5.94 -10.21 -3.13
N LEU A 56 5.40 -11.08 -3.94
CA LEU A 56 4.79 -10.66 -5.20
C LEU A 56 3.59 -9.76 -4.97
N ILE A 57 2.72 -10.18 -4.06
CA ILE A 57 1.52 -9.41 -3.76
C ILE A 57 1.89 -8.07 -3.14
N ARG A 58 2.85 -8.09 -2.22
CA ARG A 58 3.32 -6.86 -1.61
C ARG A 58 3.83 -5.89 -2.66
N HIS A 59 4.60 -6.41 -3.59
CA HIS A 59 5.16 -5.58 -4.65
C HIS A 59 4.06 -4.97 -5.52
N ARG A 60 3.06 -5.76 -5.85
CA ARG A 60 1.97 -5.29 -6.69
C ARG A 60 1.17 -4.19 -6.02
N ILE A 61 0.88 -4.38 -4.75
CA ILE A 61 0.11 -3.38 -4.02
C ILE A 61 0.93 -2.11 -3.84
N SER A 62 2.22 -2.26 -3.51
CA SER A 62 3.09 -1.10 -3.36
C SER A 62 3.18 -0.30 -4.64
N ALA A 63 3.30 -0.99 -5.76
CA ALA A 63 3.38 -0.32 -7.06
C ALA A 63 2.08 0.41 -7.37
N ALA A 64 0.95 -0.21 -7.04
CA ALA A 64 -0.34 0.40 -7.28
C ALA A 64 -0.52 1.65 -6.43
N ILE A 65 -0.09 1.58 -5.18
CA ILE A 65 -0.21 2.73 -4.29
C ILE A 65 0.67 3.88 -4.80
N LYS A 66 1.86 3.54 -5.24
CA LYS A 66 2.77 4.53 -5.75
C LYS A 66 2.18 5.24 -6.97
N LYS A 67 1.58 4.46 -7.84
CA LYS A 67 0.96 4.99 -9.03
C LYS A 67 -0.20 5.90 -8.70
N GLU A 68 -1.04 5.48 -7.77
CA GLU A 68 -2.19 6.29 -7.38
C GLU A 68 -1.75 7.56 -6.66
N THR A 69 -0.72 7.46 -5.85
CA THR A 69 -0.19 8.62 -5.17
C THR A 69 0.27 9.67 -6.16
N LYS A 70 0.95 9.22 -7.19
CA LYS A 70 1.43 10.12 -8.21
C LYS A 70 0.27 10.78 -8.95
N ARG A 71 -0.75 10.01 -9.26
CA ARG A 71 -1.91 10.55 -9.95
C ARG A 71 -2.62 11.59 -9.11
N LEU A 72 -2.73 11.33 -7.82
CA LEU A 72 -3.38 12.26 -6.92
C LEU A 72 -2.58 13.55 -6.79
N GLU A 73 -1.27 13.43 -6.79
CA GLU A 73 -0.41 14.60 -6.74
C GLU A 73 -0.66 15.49 -7.95
N GLU A 74 -0.70 14.91 -9.11
CA GLU A 74 -0.91 15.65 -10.33
C GLU A 74 -2.28 16.28 -10.36
N ARG A 75 -3.29 15.54 -9.85
CA ARG A 75 -4.61 16.03 -9.86
C ARG A 75 -4.82 17.20 -8.94
N LEU A 76 -4.22 17.15 -7.77
CA LEU A 76 -4.36 18.21 -6.80
C LEU A 76 -3.49 19.39 -7.14
N GLY A 77 -2.81 19.33 -8.27
CA GLY A 77 -2.09 20.44 -8.68
C GLY A 77 -0.75 20.50 -8.12
N GLN A 78 -0.38 19.74 -7.39
CA GLN A 78 0.78 19.60 -7.07
C GLN A 78 1.50 19.85 -5.99
N LYS A 79 2.67 19.60 -6.00
CA LYS A 79 3.45 19.79 -4.99
C LYS A 79 3.76 21.15 -4.82
N PRO A 80 3.76 21.64 -3.68
CA PRO A 80 4.16 22.98 -3.42
C PRO A 80 5.65 22.98 -3.60
N GLU A 81 6.12 24.01 -4.15
CA GLU A 81 7.51 24.09 -4.39
C GLU A 81 8.25 24.59 -3.25
#